data_92a168afd5dcfb7a0e485ead5057b8ae
#
_entry.id   92a168afd5dcfb7a0e485ead5057b8ae
#
_cell.length_a   1.000
_cell.length_b   1.000
_cell.length_c   1.000
_cell.angle_alpha   90.00
_cell.angle_beta   90.00
_cell.angle_gamma   90.00
#
_symmetry.space_group_name_H-M   'P 1'
#
loop_
_entity.id
_entity.type
_entity.pdbx_description
1 polymer ?
#
loop_
_entity_poly.entity_id
_entity_poly.type
_entity_poly.pdbx_seq_one_letter_code
_entity_poly.pdbx_strand_id
1 'polypeptide(L)'
;MAQKPAYLADRMKYIDASGIRKVFALAATMKDPVNFSIGQPDFDVPEEIKQAAFKAIEHGANGYSQTAGDAALLNRVSNQVKSQFGWDDPCAIVTSGVSGALLLAFMSLINPGDEVIIPDPYFVIYKHIINMLGGKCVFIDTYPAFRLPARRIADVITDRTKLIIINSPSNPSGTVYTADELKAVAEIAGKKGVIVMSDEIYEKFCYDGPCPSIASFYERTLVLRGFSKSYGMPGWRLAYAVAKPALKGLIDQMTTLQQYTFVCAPTPFQKAVITAMDYDVSLLVAAYRKKRDMIYDGLKDRFELVKPAGAFYAFIKAPEGRGTEFVQQAIKNNVLIIPGGVFSEKDTHFRISYATSDAKIEQGTEILCKLA
;
A
#
# COMPACT_ATOMS: atom_id res chain seq x y z
N MET A 1 -3.66 13.49 -23.97
CA MET A 1 -2.43 12.68 -23.78
C MET A 1 -1.53 12.87 -24.99
N ALA A 2 -0.23 13.14 -24.80
CA ALA A 2 0.72 13.21 -25.93
C ALA A 2 0.80 11.81 -26.58
N GLN A 3 0.80 11.78 -27.91
CA GLN A 3 0.87 10.54 -28.68
C GLN A 3 2.24 9.86 -28.39
N LYS A 4 2.21 8.67 -27.80
CA LYS A 4 3.44 7.93 -27.50
C LYS A 4 4.11 7.48 -28.81
N PRO A 5 5.46 7.48 -28.90
CA PRO A 5 6.17 7.07 -30.09
C PRO A 5 5.80 5.65 -30.56
N ALA A 6 5.73 5.46 -31.89
CA ALA A 6 5.27 4.21 -32.50
C ALA A 6 6.15 2.98 -32.20
N TYR A 7 7.40 3.17 -31.78
CA TYR A 7 8.31 2.09 -31.40
C TYR A 7 8.04 1.51 -30.01
N LEU A 8 7.17 2.14 -29.22
CA LEU A 8 6.80 1.63 -27.89
C LEU A 8 5.76 0.54 -28.00
N ALA A 9 5.88 -0.48 -27.13
CA ALA A 9 4.86 -1.52 -27.01
C ALA A 9 3.48 -0.93 -26.66
N ASP A 10 2.39 -1.49 -27.21
CA ASP A 10 1.03 -0.99 -27.03
C ASP A 10 0.60 -0.87 -25.57
N ARG A 11 1.06 -1.81 -24.71
CA ARG A 11 0.78 -1.76 -23.27
C ARG A 11 1.28 -0.48 -22.59
N MET A 12 2.24 0.24 -23.18
CA MET A 12 2.73 1.50 -22.62
C MET A 12 1.72 2.65 -22.78
N LYS A 13 0.67 2.47 -23.60
CA LYS A 13 -0.45 3.42 -23.70
C LYS A 13 -1.29 3.48 -22.42
N TYR A 14 -1.24 2.42 -21.60
CA TYR A 14 -2.01 2.30 -20.36
C TYR A 14 -1.26 2.75 -19.10
N ILE A 15 -0.02 3.23 -19.25
CA ILE A 15 0.82 3.68 -18.13
C ILE A 15 1.20 5.14 -18.33
N ASP A 16 0.87 5.98 -17.36
CA ASP A 16 1.31 7.37 -17.28
C ASP A 16 2.25 7.57 -16.09
N ALA A 17 3.03 8.67 -16.13
CA ALA A 17 3.82 9.06 -14.99
C ALA A 17 2.90 9.33 -13.78
N SER A 18 3.20 8.68 -12.66
CA SER A 18 2.40 8.81 -11.44
C SER A 18 2.23 10.28 -11.03
N GLY A 19 0.97 10.68 -10.77
CA GLY A 19 0.65 12.01 -10.24
C GLY A 19 1.41 12.34 -8.95
N ILE A 20 1.66 11.32 -8.11
CA ILE A 20 2.48 11.46 -6.90
C ILE A 20 3.92 11.88 -7.25
N ARG A 21 4.54 11.28 -8.28
CA ARG A 21 5.90 11.61 -8.70
C ARG A 21 6.00 13.01 -9.31
N LYS A 22 4.96 13.47 -10.01
CA LYS A 22 4.92 14.84 -10.55
C LYS A 22 4.95 15.89 -9.43
N VAL A 23 4.14 15.70 -8.38
CA VAL A 23 4.13 16.60 -7.21
C VAL A 23 5.44 16.51 -6.43
N PHE A 24 6.00 15.30 -6.29
CA PHE A 24 7.31 15.11 -5.66
C PHE A 24 8.43 15.87 -6.39
N ALA A 25 8.48 15.81 -7.71
CA ALA A 25 9.46 16.56 -8.51
C ALA A 25 9.29 18.09 -8.34
N LEU A 26 8.06 18.56 -8.20
CA LEU A 26 7.77 19.97 -7.96
C LEU A 26 8.32 20.43 -6.59
N ALA A 27 8.29 19.59 -5.57
CA ALA A 27 8.84 19.90 -4.24
C ALA A 27 10.31 20.34 -4.30
N ALA A 28 11.10 19.73 -5.18
CA ALA A 28 12.52 20.05 -5.33
C ALA A 28 12.77 21.46 -5.90
N THR A 29 11.77 22.10 -6.49
CA THR A 29 11.85 23.44 -7.08
C THR A 29 11.31 24.55 -6.16
N MET A 30 10.69 24.18 -5.03
CA MET A 30 10.06 25.12 -4.09
C MET A 30 10.97 25.39 -2.89
N LYS A 31 10.83 26.58 -2.31
CA LYS A 31 11.60 26.97 -1.12
C LYS A 31 10.82 26.57 0.14
N ASP A 32 11.34 25.61 0.89
CA ASP A 32 10.80 25.09 2.16
C ASP A 32 9.27 24.84 2.16
N PRO A 33 8.74 24.06 1.21
CA PRO A 33 7.30 23.82 1.17
C PRO A 33 6.83 22.96 2.35
N VAL A 34 5.55 23.14 2.71
CA VAL A 34 4.84 22.13 3.51
C VAL A 34 4.54 20.94 2.60
N ASN A 35 5.25 19.83 2.80
CA ASN A 35 5.15 18.70 1.89
C ASN A 35 4.31 17.56 2.48
N PHE A 36 3.03 17.54 2.16
CA PHE A 36 2.08 16.46 2.48
C PHE A 36 1.90 15.45 1.33
N SER A 37 2.74 15.51 0.30
CA SER A 37 2.58 14.64 -0.86
C SER A 37 3.27 13.27 -0.72
N ILE A 38 4.32 13.17 0.11
CA ILE A 38 5.23 12.03 0.18
C ILE A 38 4.64 10.89 1.01
N GLY A 39 4.54 9.71 0.42
CA GLY A 39 4.12 8.48 1.10
C GLY A 39 5.30 7.70 1.71
N GLN A 40 6.20 8.39 2.40
CA GLN A 40 7.38 7.82 3.05
C GLN A 40 7.38 8.23 4.53
N PRO A 41 7.75 7.33 5.47
CA PRO A 41 7.97 7.70 6.86
C PRO A 41 9.00 8.83 6.99
N ASP A 42 8.82 9.70 7.99
CA ASP A 42 9.71 10.84 8.30
C ASP A 42 10.77 10.51 9.37
N PHE A 43 10.89 9.24 9.72
CA PHE A 43 11.96 8.73 10.58
C PHE A 43 12.92 7.82 9.80
N ASP A 44 14.15 7.76 10.27
CA ASP A 44 15.18 6.91 9.68
C ASP A 44 15.10 5.46 10.20
N VAL A 45 15.78 4.56 9.52
CA VAL A 45 15.91 3.15 9.95
C VAL A 45 16.55 3.10 11.35
N PRO A 46 15.97 2.34 12.29
CA PRO A 46 16.58 2.15 13.61
C PRO A 46 18.02 1.66 13.53
N GLU A 47 18.88 2.19 14.41
CA GLU A 47 20.33 1.97 14.33
C GLU A 47 20.72 0.50 14.40
N GLU A 48 20.06 -0.28 15.24
CA GLU A 48 20.35 -1.71 15.37
C GLU A 48 20.06 -2.49 14.07
N ILE A 49 19.05 -2.05 13.27
CA ILE A 49 18.74 -2.66 11.99
C ILE A 49 19.78 -2.26 10.93
N LYS A 50 20.26 -0.99 10.95
CA LYS A 50 21.37 -0.56 10.11
C LYS A 50 22.64 -1.34 10.39
N GLN A 51 22.98 -1.52 11.68
CA GLN A 51 24.13 -2.30 12.09
C GLN A 51 24.04 -3.78 11.67
N ALA A 52 22.83 -4.37 11.69
CA ALA A 52 22.63 -5.71 11.18
C ALA A 52 22.90 -5.79 9.66
N ALA A 53 22.53 -4.75 8.90
CA ALA A 53 22.83 -4.68 7.46
C ALA A 53 24.34 -4.54 7.19
N PHE A 54 25.04 -3.68 7.93
CA PHE A 54 26.50 -3.52 7.80
C PHE A 54 27.22 -4.84 8.12
N LYS A 55 26.86 -5.51 9.20
CA LYS A 55 27.42 -6.83 9.55
C LYS A 55 27.16 -7.86 8.46
N ALA A 56 25.97 -7.88 7.88
CA ALA A 56 25.65 -8.82 6.79
C ALA A 56 26.55 -8.58 5.57
N ILE A 57 26.80 -7.32 5.18
CA ILE A 57 27.70 -6.95 4.09
C ILE A 57 29.15 -7.38 4.42
N GLU A 58 29.65 -7.04 5.59
CA GLU A 58 31.01 -7.37 6.05
C GLU A 58 31.26 -8.89 6.09
N HIS A 59 30.25 -9.67 6.50
CA HIS A 59 30.34 -11.13 6.56
C HIS A 59 30.03 -11.83 5.23
N GLY A 60 30.02 -11.08 4.12
CA GLY A 60 29.96 -11.64 2.77
C GLY A 60 28.57 -11.99 2.26
N ALA A 61 27.51 -11.50 2.87
CA ALA A 61 26.14 -11.69 2.34
C ALA A 61 25.88 -10.86 1.07
N ASN A 62 26.81 -10.88 0.09
CA ASN A 62 26.80 -10.04 -1.11
C ASN A 62 26.39 -10.81 -2.37
N GLY A 63 26.32 -12.14 -2.30
CA GLY A 63 25.87 -13.00 -3.40
C GLY A 63 24.34 -13.08 -3.49
N TYR A 64 23.85 -13.75 -4.52
CA TYR A 64 22.44 -14.05 -4.65
C TYR A 64 21.96 -14.97 -3.52
N SER A 65 20.82 -14.65 -2.94
CA SER A 65 20.07 -15.61 -2.10
C SER A 65 19.30 -16.60 -2.98
N GLN A 66 18.66 -17.57 -2.37
CA GLN A 66 17.62 -18.34 -3.07
C GLN A 66 16.54 -17.37 -3.58
N THR A 67 15.95 -17.70 -4.74
CA THR A 67 14.94 -16.83 -5.36
C THR A 67 13.73 -16.58 -4.47
N ALA A 68 13.25 -17.60 -3.76
CA ALA A 68 12.15 -17.45 -2.82
C ALA A 68 12.50 -16.56 -1.61
N GLY A 69 13.79 -16.41 -1.31
CA GLY A 69 14.29 -15.61 -0.19
C GLY A 69 15.23 -16.38 0.73
N ASP A 70 15.82 -15.69 1.67
CA ASP A 70 16.68 -16.27 2.71
C ASP A 70 15.88 -17.22 3.61
N ALA A 71 16.40 -18.41 3.85
CA ALA A 71 15.70 -19.45 4.61
C ALA A 71 15.38 -19.02 6.06
N ALA A 72 16.28 -18.28 6.71
CA ALA A 72 16.04 -17.82 8.07
C ALA A 72 14.92 -16.77 8.12
N LEU A 73 14.87 -15.86 7.12
CA LEU A 73 13.81 -14.88 7.01
C LEU A 73 12.46 -15.55 6.69
N LEU A 74 12.43 -16.50 5.74
CA LEU A 74 11.21 -17.25 5.43
C LEU A 74 10.67 -18.02 6.63
N ASN A 75 11.54 -18.64 7.43
CA ASN A 75 11.16 -19.31 8.68
C ASN A 75 10.58 -18.31 9.70
N ARG A 76 11.18 -17.11 9.81
CA ARG A 76 10.66 -16.05 10.70
C ARG A 76 9.26 -15.59 10.26
N VAL A 77 9.07 -15.33 8.96
CA VAL A 77 7.76 -14.97 8.38
C VAL A 77 6.74 -16.07 8.65
N SER A 78 7.08 -17.33 8.39
CA SER A 78 6.21 -18.48 8.63
C SER A 78 5.77 -18.59 10.08
N ASN A 79 6.72 -18.46 11.04
CA ASN A 79 6.41 -18.51 12.46
C ASN A 79 5.51 -17.36 12.91
N GLN A 80 5.75 -16.14 12.41
CA GLN A 80 4.89 -14.98 12.71
C GLN A 80 3.46 -15.21 12.23
N VAL A 81 3.30 -15.71 11.00
CA VAL A 81 1.99 -15.97 10.38
C VAL A 81 1.26 -17.13 11.08
N LYS A 82 1.99 -18.20 11.46
CA LYS A 82 1.45 -19.30 12.28
C LYS A 82 0.90 -18.77 13.61
N SER A 83 1.68 -17.95 14.31
CA SER A 83 1.26 -17.34 15.58
C SER A 83 0.04 -16.42 15.43
N GLN A 84 0.01 -15.63 14.36
CA GLN A 84 -1.03 -14.62 14.16
C GLN A 84 -2.35 -15.19 13.64
N PHE A 85 -2.29 -16.12 12.69
CA PHE A 85 -3.47 -16.61 11.96
C PHE A 85 -3.80 -18.07 12.26
N GLY A 86 -2.97 -18.78 13.02
CA GLY A 86 -3.16 -20.21 13.26
C GLY A 86 -2.96 -21.06 12.00
N TRP A 87 -2.17 -20.63 11.03
CA TRP A 87 -1.93 -21.39 9.79
C TRP A 87 -0.85 -22.46 10.01
N ASP A 88 -1.11 -23.70 9.60
CA ASP A 88 -0.19 -24.80 9.86
C ASP A 88 1.08 -24.75 8.99
N ASP A 89 0.96 -24.55 7.69
CA ASP A 89 2.08 -24.63 6.73
C ASP A 89 2.00 -23.50 5.70
N PRO A 90 2.27 -22.23 6.09
CA PRO A 90 2.22 -21.10 5.17
C PRO A 90 3.34 -21.16 4.15
N CYS A 91 3.01 -20.87 2.89
CA CYS A 91 3.95 -20.71 1.80
C CYS A 91 4.30 -19.23 1.64
N ALA A 92 5.60 -18.89 1.54
CA ALA A 92 6.03 -17.50 1.48
C ALA A 92 7.13 -17.27 0.42
N ILE A 93 7.21 -16.03 -0.06
CA ILE A 93 8.28 -15.52 -0.92
C ILE A 93 8.68 -14.11 -0.47
N VAL A 94 9.98 -13.84 -0.39
CA VAL A 94 10.54 -12.51 -0.17
C VAL A 94 10.65 -11.78 -1.50
N THR A 95 10.20 -10.53 -1.56
CA THR A 95 10.06 -9.79 -2.82
C THR A 95 10.72 -8.41 -2.77
N SER A 96 10.98 -7.81 -3.94
CA SER A 96 11.52 -6.45 -4.07
C SER A 96 10.47 -5.38 -3.68
N GLY A 97 10.16 -5.30 -2.39
CA GLY A 97 9.06 -4.51 -1.86
C GLY A 97 7.67 -5.05 -2.24
N VAL A 98 6.61 -4.51 -1.62
CA VAL A 98 5.22 -4.89 -1.96
C VAL A 98 4.92 -4.62 -3.45
N SER A 99 5.53 -3.59 -4.07
CA SER A 99 5.36 -3.35 -5.51
C SER A 99 5.86 -4.52 -6.36
N GLY A 100 6.98 -5.17 -5.95
CA GLY A 100 7.46 -6.39 -6.60
C GLY A 100 6.49 -7.55 -6.40
N ALA A 101 5.97 -7.74 -5.18
CA ALA A 101 4.96 -8.76 -4.90
C ALA A 101 3.69 -8.58 -5.75
N LEU A 102 3.20 -7.33 -5.87
CA LEU A 102 2.05 -6.97 -6.70
C LEU A 102 2.29 -7.31 -8.18
N LEU A 103 3.46 -6.91 -8.71
CA LEU A 103 3.80 -7.23 -10.11
C LEU A 103 3.81 -8.73 -10.36
N LEU A 104 4.52 -9.50 -9.52
CA LEU A 104 4.61 -10.96 -9.66
C LEU A 104 3.24 -11.62 -9.53
N ALA A 105 2.42 -11.22 -8.56
CA ALA A 105 1.09 -11.78 -8.36
C ALA A 105 0.15 -11.47 -9.53
N PHE A 106 0.12 -10.22 -10.00
CA PHE A 106 -0.72 -9.84 -11.13
C PHE A 106 -0.29 -10.55 -12.43
N MET A 107 1.02 -10.66 -12.69
CA MET A 107 1.53 -11.42 -13.85
C MET A 107 1.18 -12.91 -13.77
N SER A 108 1.08 -13.47 -12.56
CA SER A 108 0.71 -14.87 -12.35
C SER A 108 -0.80 -15.14 -12.46
N LEU A 109 -1.64 -14.14 -12.23
CA LEU A 109 -3.09 -14.31 -12.09
C LEU A 109 -3.92 -13.77 -13.24
N ILE A 110 -3.45 -12.71 -13.92
CA ILE A 110 -4.29 -11.90 -14.81
C ILE A 110 -3.96 -12.17 -16.28
N ASN A 111 -4.95 -12.61 -17.03
CA ASN A 111 -4.96 -12.64 -18.48
C ASN A 111 -5.70 -11.40 -19.04
N PRO A 112 -5.49 -11.07 -20.32
CA PRO A 112 -6.30 -10.04 -20.98
C PRO A 112 -7.80 -10.34 -20.87
N GLY A 113 -8.57 -9.35 -20.40
CA GLY A 113 -10.01 -9.44 -20.19
C GLY A 113 -10.45 -10.00 -18.83
N ASP A 114 -9.54 -10.52 -17.99
CA ASP A 114 -9.85 -10.88 -16.61
C ASP A 114 -10.18 -9.64 -15.77
N GLU A 115 -11.09 -9.79 -14.81
CA GLU A 115 -11.59 -8.70 -13.97
C GLU A 115 -10.96 -8.74 -12.57
N VAL A 116 -10.60 -7.55 -12.07
CA VAL A 116 -10.09 -7.33 -10.71
C VAL A 116 -10.96 -6.31 -10.00
N ILE A 117 -11.55 -6.70 -8.89
CA ILE A 117 -12.38 -5.82 -8.05
C ILE A 117 -11.49 -4.99 -7.13
N ILE A 118 -11.69 -3.68 -7.13
CA ILE A 118 -10.89 -2.71 -6.39
C ILE A 118 -11.80 -1.72 -5.68
N PRO A 119 -11.78 -1.60 -4.33
CA PRO A 119 -12.43 -0.51 -3.62
C PRO A 119 -11.87 0.85 -4.05
N ASP A 120 -12.73 1.79 -4.39
CA ASP A 120 -12.38 3.17 -4.76
C ASP A 120 -12.69 4.10 -3.56
N PRO A 121 -11.70 4.83 -3.01
CA PRO A 121 -10.36 5.10 -3.54
C PRO A 121 -9.35 3.95 -3.31
N TYR A 122 -8.28 3.94 -4.13
CA TYR A 122 -7.30 2.86 -4.19
C TYR A 122 -5.86 3.37 -4.34
N PHE A 123 -4.88 2.51 -4.05
CA PHE A 123 -3.48 2.83 -4.35
C PHE A 123 -3.21 2.71 -5.85
N VAL A 124 -2.68 3.77 -6.43
CA VAL A 124 -2.53 3.99 -7.88
C VAL A 124 -1.86 2.83 -8.65
N ILE A 125 -0.96 2.07 -8.03
CA ILE A 125 -0.21 0.99 -8.68
C ILE A 125 -1.12 -0.13 -9.20
N TYR A 126 -2.23 -0.42 -8.51
CA TYR A 126 -3.11 -1.53 -8.88
C TYR A 126 -3.67 -1.35 -10.29
N LYS A 127 -4.34 -0.22 -10.56
CA LYS A 127 -4.93 0.12 -11.86
C LYS A 127 -3.91 0.04 -12.99
N HIS A 128 -2.73 0.61 -12.78
CA HIS A 128 -1.72 0.68 -13.84
C HIS A 128 -1.16 -0.69 -14.22
N ILE A 129 -0.85 -1.56 -13.25
CA ILE A 129 -0.32 -2.90 -13.56
C ILE A 129 -1.41 -3.77 -14.21
N ILE A 130 -2.64 -3.75 -13.67
CA ILE A 130 -3.76 -4.52 -14.21
C ILE A 130 -4.02 -4.13 -15.66
N ASN A 131 -4.11 -2.83 -15.96
CA ASN A 131 -4.32 -2.33 -17.32
C ASN A 131 -3.16 -2.70 -18.26
N MET A 132 -1.90 -2.64 -17.77
CA MET A 132 -0.71 -3.05 -18.53
C MET A 132 -0.77 -4.53 -18.94
N LEU A 133 -1.38 -5.38 -18.13
CA LEU A 133 -1.57 -6.81 -18.41
C LEU A 133 -2.82 -7.09 -19.25
N GLY A 134 -3.59 -6.06 -19.63
CA GLY A 134 -4.84 -6.20 -20.37
C GLY A 134 -6.03 -6.62 -19.51
N GLY A 135 -5.88 -6.67 -18.19
CA GLY A 135 -6.97 -6.89 -17.26
C GLY A 135 -7.89 -5.68 -17.14
N LYS A 136 -9.05 -5.86 -16.55
CA LYS A 136 -10.08 -4.86 -16.34
C LYS A 136 -10.28 -4.58 -14.86
N CYS A 137 -10.13 -3.32 -14.45
CA CYS A 137 -10.46 -2.89 -13.10
C CYS A 137 -11.98 -2.70 -12.97
N VAL A 138 -12.57 -3.31 -11.94
CA VAL A 138 -13.96 -3.14 -11.53
C VAL A 138 -13.97 -2.37 -10.21
N PHE A 139 -14.26 -1.07 -10.27
CA PHE A 139 -14.20 -0.20 -9.11
C PHE A 139 -15.47 -0.26 -8.28
N ILE A 140 -15.32 -0.35 -6.96
CA ILE A 140 -16.41 -0.35 -5.98
C ILE A 140 -16.40 0.96 -5.22
N ASP A 141 -17.44 1.75 -5.40
CA ASP A 141 -17.62 3.02 -4.69
C ASP A 141 -17.79 2.80 -3.17
N THR A 142 -16.84 3.31 -2.39
CA THR A 142 -16.84 3.22 -0.92
C THR A 142 -17.14 4.54 -0.23
N TYR A 143 -17.40 5.59 -1.01
CA TYR A 143 -17.71 6.91 -0.47
C TYR A 143 -19.07 6.98 0.25
N PRO A 144 -19.25 7.93 1.19
CA PRO A 144 -18.26 8.89 1.68
C PRO A 144 -17.39 8.37 2.86
N ALA A 145 -17.75 7.23 3.45
CA ALA A 145 -17.13 6.72 4.68
C ALA A 145 -15.95 5.77 4.42
N PHE A 146 -15.65 5.44 3.17
CA PHE A 146 -14.59 4.53 2.73
C PHE A 146 -14.68 3.12 3.36
N ARG A 147 -15.93 2.62 3.56
CA ARG A 147 -16.21 1.30 4.12
C ARG A 147 -16.44 0.27 3.02
N LEU A 148 -16.20 -1.03 3.30
CA LEU A 148 -16.39 -2.10 2.33
C LEU A 148 -17.87 -2.42 2.13
N PRO A 149 -18.47 -2.15 0.97
CA PRO A 149 -19.87 -2.49 0.69
C PRO A 149 -19.96 -3.94 0.18
N ALA A 150 -19.91 -4.93 1.06
CA ALA A 150 -19.86 -6.36 0.71
C ALA A 150 -20.93 -6.76 -0.33
N ARG A 151 -22.19 -6.26 -0.19
CA ARG A 151 -23.26 -6.53 -1.15
C ARG A 151 -22.90 -6.05 -2.56
N ARG A 152 -22.35 -4.82 -2.71
CA ARG A 152 -21.93 -4.31 -4.02
C ARG A 152 -20.79 -5.11 -4.63
N ILE A 153 -19.88 -5.65 -3.78
CA ILE A 153 -18.83 -6.56 -4.23
C ILE A 153 -19.46 -7.83 -4.80
N ALA A 154 -20.47 -8.42 -4.11
CA ALA A 154 -21.17 -9.60 -4.58
C ALA A 154 -21.86 -9.39 -5.94
N ASP A 155 -22.48 -8.23 -6.12
CA ASP A 155 -23.28 -7.89 -7.31
C ASP A 155 -22.42 -7.77 -8.60
N VAL A 156 -21.12 -7.47 -8.48
CA VAL A 156 -20.22 -7.26 -9.63
C VAL A 156 -19.32 -8.46 -9.96
N ILE A 157 -19.34 -9.52 -9.13
CA ILE A 157 -18.55 -10.72 -9.41
C ILE A 157 -19.12 -11.46 -10.62
N THR A 158 -18.27 -11.69 -11.62
CA THR A 158 -18.58 -12.48 -12.81
C THR A 158 -17.65 -13.70 -12.92
N ASP A 159 -17.84 -14.55 -13.91
CA ASP A 159 -16.95 -15.69 -14.21
C ASP A 159 -15.53 -15.26 -14.63
N ARG A 160 -15.36 -13.97 -14.99
CA ARG A 160 -14.05 -13.37 -15.31
C ARG A 160 -13.36 -12.76 -14.10
N THR A 161 -14.03 -12.65 -12.96
CA THR A 161 -13.43 -12.08 -11.76
C THR A 161 -12.36 -13.02 -11.20
N LYS A 162 -11.11 -12.60 -11.24
CA LYS A 162 -9.95 -13.36 -10.72
C LYS A 162 -9.56 -12.97 -9.32
N LEU A 163 -9.74 -11.70 -8.97
CA LEU A 163 -9.12 -11.13 -7.78
C LEU A 163 -9.99 -10.04 -7.16
N ILE A 164 -10.04 -10.01 -5.83
CA ILE A 164 -10.50 -8.87 -5.04
C ILE A 164 -9.29 -8.30 -4.30
N ILE A 165 -9.04 -7.00 -4.41
CA ILE A 165 -7.96 -6.32 -3.68
C ILE A 165 -8.54 -5.67 -2.43
N ILE A 166 -7.91 -5.92 -1.28
CA ILE A 166 -8.17 -5.28 0.00
C ILE A 166 -6.87 -4.60 0.44
N ASN A 167 -6.89 -3.30 0.67
CA ASN A 167 -5.77 -2.55 1.24
C ASN A 167 -6.20 -1.97 2.60
N SER A 168 -5.69 -2.56 3.69
CA SER A 168 -6.04 -2.16 5.05
C SER A 168 -4.82 -2.31 5.97
N PRO A 169 -4.39 -1.23 6.63
CA PRO A 169 -4.83 0.18 6.50
C PRO A 169 -4.64 0.74 5.11
N SER A 170 -5.56 1.60 4.66
CA SER A 170 -5.66 2.02 3.28
C SER A 170 -4.79 3.25 2.93
N ASN A 171 -4.21 3.23 1.76
CA ASN A 171 -3.74 4.40 1.03
C ASN A 171 -4.71 4.62 -0.17
N PRO A 172 -5.46 5.74 -0.23
CA PRO A 172 -5.18 7.03 0.40
C PRO A 172 -5.99 7.37 1.65
N SER A 173 -6.99 6.58 2.06
CA SER A 173 -8.01 7.03 3.02
C SER A 173 -7.61 6.93 4.50
N GLY A 174 -6.60 6.14 4.83
CA GLY A 174 -6.27 5.82 6.23
C GLY A 174 -7.31 4.93 6.92
N THR A 175 -8.26 4.38 6.18
CA THR A 175 -9.30 3.51 6.72
C THR A 175 -8.71 2.15 7.11
N VAL A 176 -9.16 1.63 8.25
CA VAL A 176 -8.97 0.24 8.67
C VAL A 176 -10.33 -0.44 8.60
N TYR A 177 -10.42 -1.54 7.84
CA TYR A 177 -11.67 -2.30 7.74
C TYR A 177 -11.90 -3.12 8.99
N THR A 178 -13.16 -3.22 9.42
CA THR A 178 -13.55 -4.02 10.59
C THR A 178 -13.49 -5.52 10.29
N ALA A 179 -13.42 -6.33 11.35
CA ALA A 179 -13.47 -7.77 11.22
C ALA A 179 -14.78 -8.24 10.52
N ASP A 180 -15.90 -7.59 10.81
CA ASP A 180 -17.20 -7.96 10.21
C ASP A 180 -17.27 -7.61 8.72
N GLU A 181 -16.72 -6.47 8.29
CA GLU A 181 -16.59 -6.14 6.86
C GLU A 181 -15.73 -7.17 6.12
N LEU A 182 -14.57 -7.53 6.72
CA LEU A 182 -13.67 -8.52 6.13
C LEU A 182 -14.29 -9.93 6.09
N LYS A 183 -15.02 -10.34 7.13
CA LYS A 183 -15.79 -11.61 7.13
C LYS A 183 -16.83 -11.64 6.02
N ALA A 184 -17.60 -10.55 5.86
CA ALA A 184 -18.62 -10.49 4.82
C ALA A 184 -18.01 -10.61 3.42
N VAL A 185 -16.86 -9.98 3.16
CA VAL A 185 -16.14 -10.13 1.88
C VAL A 185 -15.55 -11.54 1.74
N ALA A 186 -15.01 -12.13 2.82
CA ALA A 186 -14.48 -13.48 2.84
C ALA A 186 -15.54 -14.53 2.47
N GLU A 187 -16.76 -14.40 3.00
CA GLU A 187 -17.89 -15.28 2.68
C GLU A 187 -18.27 -15.19 1.19
N ILE A 188 -18.32 -13.97 0.64
CA ILE A 188 -18.62 -13.74 -0.77
C ILE A 188 -17.54 -14.34 -1.66
N ALA A 189 -16.28 -14.04 -1.36
CA ALA A 189 -15.12 -14.58 -2.09
C ALA A 189 -15.11 -16.13 -2.04
N GLY A 190 -15.40 -16.71 -0.87
CA GLY A 190 -15.48 -18.15 -0.67
C GLY A 190 -16.56 -18.83 -1.50
N LYS A 191 -17.77 -18.29 -1.52
CA LYS A 191 -18.89 -18.79 -2.33
C LYS A 191 -18.60 -18.77 -3.83
N LYS A 192 -17.81 -17.81 -4.28
CA LYS A 192 -17.45 -17.59 -5.70
C LYS A 192 -16.09 -18.16 -6.08
N GLY A 193 -15.31 -18.65 -5.12
CA GLY A 193 -13.96 -19.17 -5.34
C GLY A 193 -12.94 -18.13 -5.80
N VAL A 194 -13.19 -16.83 -5.60
CA VAL A 194 -12.32 -15.73 -6.03
C VAL A 194 -11.16 -15.55 -5.05
N ILE A 195 -9.95 -15.34 -5.55
CA ILE A 195 -8.77 -15.05 -4.72
C ILE A 195 -8.89 -13.64 -4.12
N VAL A 196 -8.48 -13.48 -2.86
CA VAL A 196 -8.33 -12.16 -2.23
C VAL A 196 -6.84 -11.83 -2.08
N MET A 197 -6.44 -10.64 -2.51
CA MET A 197 -5.13 -10.08 -2.22
C MET A 197 -5.27 -9.02 -1.13
N SER A 198 -4.62 -9.25 0.01
CA SER A 198 -4.62 -8.34 1.15
C SER A 198 -3.29 -7.58 1.20
N ASP A 199 -3.31 -6.32 0.76
CA ASP A 199 -2.16 -5.42 0.88
C ASP A 199 -2.17 -4.79 2.28
N GLU A 200 -1.30 -5.31 3.14
CA GLU A 200 -1.18 -4.98 4.56
C GLU A 200 0.13 -4.26 4.89
N ILE A 201 0.68 -3.49 3.92
CA ILE A 201 1.96 -2.77 4.09
C ILE A 201 1.98 -1.81 5.28
N TYR A 202 0.80 -1.37 5.75
CA TYR A 202 0.63 -0.48 6.89
C TYR A 202 0.13 -1.18 8.16
N GLU A 203 0.17 -2.52 8.26
CA GLU A 203 -0.44 -3.31 9.34
C GLU A 203 0.00 -2.90 10.75
N LYS A 204 1.23 -2.39 10.93
CA LYS A 204 1.73 -1.85 12.19
C LYS A 204 1.13 -0.49 12.56
N PHE A 205 0.63 0.27 11.59
CA PHE A 205 0.03 1.59 11.80
C PHE A 205 -1.50 1.47 11.94
N CYS A 206 -1.98 0.72 12.92
CA CYS A 206 -3.36 0.74 13.37
C CYS A 206 -3.40 1.47 14.72
N TYR A 207 -4.22 2.52 14.83
CA TYR A 207 -4.16 3.45 15.97
C TYR A 207 -5.15 3.13 17.07
N ASP A 208 -6.25 2.48 16.74
CA ASP A 208 -7.41 2.31 17.63
C ASP A 208 -7.69 0.83 17.95
N GLY A 209 -6.64 0.01 17.92
CA GLY A 209 -6.69 -1.41 18.25
C GLY A 209 -5.91 -2.29 17.27
N PRO A 210 -6.05 -3.62 17.38
CA PRO A 210 -5.39 -4.56 16.47
C PRO A 210 -5.92 -4.40 15.05
N CYS A 211 -5.02 -4.59 14.06
CA CYS A 211 -5.36 -4.52 12.65
C CYS A 211 -5.99 -5.85 12.20
N PRO A 212 -7.29 -5.90 11.86
CA PRO A 212 -7.88 -7.11 11.33
C PRO A 212 -7.33 -7.46 9.94
N SER A 213 -7.16 -8.74 9.67
CA SER A 213 -6.79 -9.26 8.36
C SER A 213 -7.83 -10.22 7.82
N ILE A 214 -8.18 -10.10 6.54
CA ILE A 214 -9.09 -11.03 5.88
C ILE A 214 -8.53 -12.46 5.82
N ALA A 215 -7.22 -12.62 5.95
CA ALA A 215 -6.52 -13.89 6.03
C ALA A 215 -6.96 -14.76 7.22
N SER A 216 -7.50 -14.14 8.28
CA SER A 216 -8.10 -14.85 9.41
C SER A 216 -9.45 -15.52 9.05
N PHE A 217 -10.08 -15.14 7.94
CA PHE A 217 -11.43 -15.55 7.58
C PHE A 217 -11.53 -16.29 6.25
N TYR A 218 -10.48 -16.19 5.40
CA TYR A 218 -10.52 -16.80 4.06
C TYR A 218 -9.16 -17.42 3.67
N GLU A 219 -9.19 -18.71 3.34
CA GLU A 219 -7.99 -19.50 3.06
C GLU A 219 -7.32 -19.13 1.72
N ARG A 220 -8.08 -18.67 0.71
CA ARG A 220 -7.52 -18.26 -0.59
C ARG A 220 -7.15 -16.78 -0.58
N THR A 221 -6.43 -16.37 0.47
CA THR A 221 -5.89 -15.02 0.63
C THR A 221 -4.38 -15.01 0.40
N LEU A 222 -3.93 -14.13 -0.50
CA LEU A 222 -2.53 -13.75 -0.64
C LEU A 222 -2.28 -12.48 0.19
N VAL A 223 -1.54 -12.60 1.28
CA VAL A 223 -1.17 -11.47 2.15
C VAL A 223 0.13 -10.87 1.68
N LEU A 224 0.16 -9.56 1.50
CA LEU A 224 1.35 -8.78 1.16
C LEU A 224 1.72 -7.89 2.34
N ARG A 225 2.92 -8.07 2.89
CA ARG A 225 3.49 -7.24 3.97
C ARG A 225 4.90 -6.83 3.64
N GLY A 226 5.40 -5.79 4.30
CA GLY A 226 6.74 -5.32 4.01
C GLY A 226 7.32 -4.43 5.10
N PHE A 227 8.60 -4.16 4.96
CA PHE A 227 9.39 -3.47 5.97
C PHE A 227 9.49 -1.97 5.72
N SER A 228 9.13 -1.51 4.51
CA SER A 228 9.34 -0.13 4.04
C SER A 228 8.72 0.93 4.93
N LYS A 229 7.54 0.66 5.50
CA LYS A 229 6.76 1.67 6.24
C LYS A 229 7.00 1.58 7.73
N SER A 230 6.94 0.38 8.29
CA SER A 230 7.06 0.15 9.72
C SER A 230 8.46 0.48 10.27
N TYR A 231 9.49 0.40 9.43
CA TYR A 231 10.89 0.56 9.86
C TYR A 231 11.65 1.65 9.08
N GLY A 232 10.95 2.55 8.38
CA GLY A 232 11.59 3.69 7.72
C GLY A 232 12.54 3.33 6.57
N MET A 233 12.39 2.14 5.95
CA MET A 233 13.35 1.62 4.94
C MET A 233 12.78 1.43 3.52
N PRO A 234 12.07 2.41 2.93
CA PRO A 234 11.50 2.23 1.60
C PRO A 234 12.56 2.01 0.52
N GLY A 235 13.78 2.52 0.71
CA GLY A 235 14.92 2.35 -0.19
C GLY A 235 15.52 0.93 -0.18
N TRP A 236 15.29 0.13 0.86
CA TRP A 236 15.84 -1.23 0.96
C TRP A 236 15.13 -2.24 0.08
N ARG A 237 13.91 -1.92 -0.37
CA ARG A 237 13.13 -2.74 -1.29
C ARG A 237 12.86 -4.15 -0.78
N LEU A 238 12.35 -4.29 0.45
CA LEU A 238 12.02 -5.59 1.05
C LEU A 238 10.56 -5.68 1.46
N ALA A 239 9.96 -6.82 1.10
CA ALA A 239 8.62 -7.24 1.46
C ALA A 239 8.51 -8.76 1.36
N TYR A 240 7.37 -9.30 1.71
CA TYR A 240 7.04 -10.70 1.49
C TYR A 240 5.58 -10.87 1.10
N ALA A 241 5.32 -11.92 0.35
CA ALA A 241 3.98 -12.43 0.11
C ALA A 241 3.85 -13.78 0.81
N VAL A 242 2.71 -14.03 1.44
CA VAL A 242 2.46 -15.28 2.15
C VAL A 242 1.01 -15.73 1.95
N ALA A 243 0.80 -17.03 1.86
CA ALA A 243 -0.51 -17.64 1.68
C ALA A 243 -0.58 -19.02 2.34
N LYS A 244 -1.80 -19.54 2.53
CA LYS A 244 -2.04 -20.94 2.90
C LYS A 244 -1.64 -21.90 1.75
N PRO A 245 -1.45 -23.20 2.04
CA PRO A 245 -1.16 -24.22 1.02
C PRO A 245 -2.14 -24.24 -0.15
N ALA A 246 -3.38 -23.84 0.03
CA ALA A 246 -4.38 -23.68 -1.05
C ALA A 246 -3.92 -22.77 -2.21
N LEU A 247 -3.00 -21.84 -1.95
CA LEU A 247 -2.40 -20.94 -2.94
C LEU A 247 -0.90 -21.23 -3.17
N LYS A 248 -0.39 -22.42 -2.77
CA LYS A 248 1.02 -22.77 -2.99
C LYS A 248 1.42 -22.61 -4.45
N GLY A 249 0.59 -23.06 -5.38
CA GLY A 249 0.87 -22.93 -6.82
C GLY A 249 1.06 -21.46 -7.27
N LEU A 250 0.38 -20.51 -6.64
CA LEU A 250 0.59 -19.07 -6.91
C LEU A 250 1.96 -18.61 -6.40
N ILE A 251 2.34 -18.97 -5.18
CA ILE A 251 3.67 -18.66 -4.62
C ILE A 251 4.80 -19.28 -5.47
N ASP A 252 4.62 -20.52 -5.93
CA ASP A 252 5.59 -21.20 -6.80
C ASP A 252 5.74 -20.45 -8.14
N GLN A 253 4.65 -20.00 -8.76
CA GLN A 253 4.71 -19.23 -10.01
C GLN A 253 5.30 -17.82 -9.80
N MET A 254 4.96 -17.13 -8.72
CA MET A 254 5.60 -15.87 -8.36
C MET A 254 7.11 -16.04 -8.17
N THR A 255 7.54 -17.16 -7.56
CA THR A 255 8.97 -17.49 -7.40
C THR A 255 9.63 -17.74 -8.77
N THR A 256 8.96 -18.47 -9.67
CA THR A 256 9.46 -18.70 -11.02
C THR A 256 9.62 -17.39 -11.80
N LEU A 257 8.61 -16.51 -11.74
CA LEU A 257 8.69 -15.19 -12.39
C LEU A 257 9.79 -14.31 -11.78
N GLN A 258 10.03 -14.41 -10.47
CA GLN A 258 11.08 -13.65 -9.80
C GLN A 258 12.47 -14.00 -10.35
N GLN A 259 12.72 -15.24 -10.78
CA GLN A 259 13.98 -15.65 -11.44
C GLN A 259 14.30 -14.82 -12.68
N TYR A 260 13.26 -14.44 -13.43
CA TYR A 260 13.39 -13.72 -14.71
C TYR A 260 13.18 -12.22 -14.61
N THR A 261 12.89 -11.70 -13.41
CA THR A 261 12.65 -10.26 -13.17
C THR A 261 13.67 -9.68 -12.19
N PHE A 262 13.56 -10.02 -10.93
CA PHE A 262 14.39 -9.48 -9.85
C PHE A 262 15.52 -10.43 -9.42
N VAL A 263 15.54 -11.68 -9.90
CA VAL A 263 16.39 -12.79 -9.48
C VAL A 263 16.15 -13.19 -8.02
N CYS A 264 16.40 -12.27 -7.08
CA CYS A 264 16.08 -12.38 -5.65
C CYS A 264 15.96 -10.95 -5.06
N ALA A 265 15.40 -10.85 -3.88
CA ALA A 265 15.45 -9.61 -3.10
C ALA A 265 16.89 -9.35 -2.57
N PRO A 266 17.27 -8.11 -2.23
CA PRO A 266 18.64 -7.76 -1.82
C PRO A 266 19.11 -8.57 -0.60
N THR A 267 20.10 -9.43 -0.77
CA THR A 267 20.56 -10.43 0.21
C THR A 267 20.98 -9.84 1.57
N PRO A 268 21.84 -8.79 1.64
CA PRO A 268 22.27 -8.26 2.94
C PRO A 268 21.10 -7.71 3.75
N PHE A 269 20.12 -7.11 3.08
CA PHE A 269 18.94 -6.55 3.74
C PHE A 269 17.96 -7.64 4.19
N GLN A 270 17.88 -8.77 3.51
CA GLN A 270 17.12 -9.93 4.00
C GLN A 270 17.65 -10.42 5.35
N LYS A 271 18.97 -10.41 5.55
CA LYS A 271 19.59 -10.73 6.85
C LYS A 271 19.24 -9.70 7.92
N ALA A 272 19.31 -8.43 7.57
CA ALA A 272 19.06 -7.33 8.50
C ALA A 272 17.60 -7.24 8.97
N VAL A 273 16.62 -7.52 8.11
CA VAL A 273 15.20 -7.41 8.50
C VAL A 273 14.73 -8.51 9.46
N ILE A 274 15.52 -9.56 9.67
CA ILE A 274 15.26 -10.52 10.75
C ILE A 274 15.31 -9.79 12.10
N THR A 275 16.28 -8.89 12.29
CA THR A 275 16.36 -8.00 13.47
C THR A 275 15.18 -7.02 13.51
N ALA A 276 14.77 -6.49 12.36
CA ALA A 276 13.61 -5.60 12.28
C ALA A 276 12.31 -6.24 12.76
N MET A 277 12.12 -7.55 12.54
CA MET A 277 10.93 -8.27 12.99
C MET A 277 10.79 -8.36 14.51
N ASP A 278 11.87 -8.19 15.25
CA ASP A 278 11.90 -8.16 16.73
C ASP A 278 11.87 -6.72 17.27
N TYR A 279 12.00 -5.71 16.42
CA TYR A 279 12.01 -4.30 16.84
C TYR A 279 10.61 -3.81 17.23
N ASP A 280 10.50 -3.21 18.42
CA ASP A 280 9.25 -2.61 18.89
C ASP A 280 9.02 -1.24 18.24
N VAL A 281 7.98 -1.16 17.41
CA VAL A 281 7.57 0.07 16.74
C VAL A 281 6.52 0.88 17.51
N SER A 282 6.18 0.49 18.74
CA SER A 282 5.07 1.09 19.50
C SER A 282 5.21 2.61 19.68
N LEU A 283 6.42 3.10 19.95
CA LEU A 283 6.69 4.55 20.08
C LEU A 283 6.52 5.28 18.75
N LEU A 284 6.92 4.67 17.63
CA LEU A 284 6.71 5.23 16.30
C LEU A 284 5.22 5.31 15.96
N VAL A 285 4.47 4.24 16.26
CA VAL A 285 3.01 4.21 16.05
C VAL A 285 2.31 5.26 16.91
N ALA A 286 2.71 5.43 18.18
CA ALA A 286 2.18 6.45 19.07
C ALA A 286 2.45 7.88 18.54
N ALA A 287 3.64 8.14 18.01
CA ALA A 287 3.98 9.42 17.39
C ALA A 287 3.09 9.70 16.15
N TYR A 288 2.86 8.70 15.31
CA TYR A 288 1.98 8.84 14.15
C TYR A 288 0.51 8.96 14.53
N ARG A 289 0.07 8.33 15.62
CA ARG A 289 -1.27 8.56 16.18
C ARG A 289 -1.46 10.04 16.57
N LYS A 290 -0.47 10.65 17.23
CA LYS A 290 -0.47 12.08 17.55
C LYS A 290 -0.59 12.93 16.26
N LYS A 291 0.23 12.68 15.25
CA LYS A 291 0.19 13.39 13.96
C LYS A 291 -1.17 13.24 13.26
N ARG A 292 -1.78 12.05 13.30
CA ARG A 292 -3.14 11.81 12.82
C ARG A 292 -4.15 12.72 13.52
N ASP A 293 -4.07 12.80 14.87
CA ASP A 293 -4.97 13.64 15.66
C ASP A 293 -4.77 15.12 15.34
N MET A 294 -3.53 15.60 15.18
CA MET A 294 -3.23 16.97 14.76
C MET A 294 -3.85 17.33 13.40
N ILE A 295 -3.72 16.44 12.40
CA ILE A 295 -4.35 16.65 11.08
C ILE A 295 -5.88 16.66 11.19
N TYR A 296 -6.46 15.70 11.91
CA TYR A 296 -7.90 15.60 12.04
C TYR A 296 -8.47 16.83 12.77
N ASP A 297 -7.92 17.18 13.93
CA ASP A 297 -8.38 18.30 14.73
C ASP A 297 -8.14 19.66 14.04
N GLY A 298 -7.05 19.78 13.30
CA GLY A 298 -6.74 21.00 12.54
C GLY A 298 -7.65 21.23 11.33
N LEU A 299 -8.31 20.20 10.79
CA LEU A 299 -9.07 20.32 9.53
C LEU A 299 -10.58 20.04 9.67
N LYS A 300 -11.05 19.33 10.72
CA LYS A 300 -12.43 18.83 10.85
C LYS A 300 -13.50 19.91 10.82
N ASP A 301 -13.19 21.13 11.25
CA ASP A 301 -14.16 22.24 11.32
C ASP A 301 -14.30 22.98 9.98
N ARG A 302 -13.44 22.72 9.02
CA ARG A 302 -13.43 23.34 7.68
C ARG A 302 -13.63 22.36 6.55
N PHE A 303 -13.31 21.08 6.76
CA PHE A 303 -13.36 20.06 5.72
C PHE A 303 -14.20 18.85 6.16
N GLU A 304 -14.90 18.26 5.22
CA GLU A 304 -15.51 16.94 5.38
C GLU A 304 -14.41 15.87 5.22
N LEU A 305 -14.09 15.16 6.30
CA LEU A 305 -13.08 14.11 6.31
C LEU A 305 -13.42 13.00 7.30
N VAL A 306 -13.00 11.78 6.95
CA VAL A 306 -13.04 10.62 7.85
C VAL A 306 -11.76 10.61 8.68
N LYS A 307 -11.88 10.44 10.00
CA LYS A 307 -10.71 10.31 10.88
C LYS A 307 -9.94 9.04 10.49
N PRO A 308 -8.65 9.12 10.09
CA PRO A 308 -7.88 7.94 9.75
C PRO A 308 -7.72 7.01 10.94
N ALA A 309 -8.00 5.72 10.77
CA ALA A 309 -7.80 4.71 11.80
C ALA A 309 -6.44 4.01 11.69
N GLY A 310 -5.73 4.22 10.56
CA GLY A 310 -4.40 3.65 10.32
C GLY A 310 -3.64 4.30 9.17
N ALA A 311 -2.52 3.71 8.78
CA ALA A 311 -1.55 4.27 7.84
C ALA A 311 -1.08 5.68 8.26
N PHE A 312 -0.69 6.54 7.34
CA PHE A 312 -0.34 7.93 7.64
C PHE A 312 -0.88 8.88 6.55
N TYR A 313 -2.14 8.62 6.13
CA TYR A 313 -2.85 9.41 5.12
C TYR A 313 -4.22 9.84 5.61
N ALA A 314 -4.66 10.99 5.11
CA ALA A 314 -6.05 11.44 5.15
C ALA A 314 -6.52 11.75 3.72
N PHE A 315 -7.73 11.32 3.38
CA PHE A 315 -8.36 11.58 2.09
C PHE A 315 -9.58 12.46 2.31
N ILE A 316 -9.43 13.72 1.95
CA ILE A 316 -10.24 14.83 2.40
C ILE A 316 -11.05 15.36 1.23
N LYS A 317 -12.34 15.61 1.43
CA LYS A 317 -13.19 16.21 0.42
C LYS A 317 -12.75 17.65 0.15
N ALA A 318 -12.48 17.95 -1.12
CA ALA A 318 -12.11 19.29 -1.54
C ALA A 318 -13.33 20.25 -1.44
N PRO A 319 -13.12 21.52 -1.15
CA PRO A 319 -14.16 22.51 -1.28
C PRO A 319 -14.80 22.47 -2.67
N GLU A 320 -16.13 22.61 -2.73
CA GLU A 320 -16.91 22.51 -3.97
C GLU A 320 -16.73 21.18 -4.75
N GLY A 321 -16.06 20.16 -4.16
CA GLY A 321 -15.84 18.87 -4.78
C GLY A 321 -14.87 18.88 -5.98
N ARG A 322 -13.93 19.82 -6.05
CA ARG A 322 -12.95 19.98 -7.15
C ARG A 322 -11.52 19.80 -6.66
N GLY A 323 -11.10 18.51 -6.54
CA GLY A 323 -9.82 18.14 -5.95
C GLY A 323 -8.61 18.71 -6.67
N THR A 324 -8.53 18.60 -7.99
CA THR A 324 -7.39 19.12 -8.79
C THR A 324 -7.26 20.63 -8.69
N GLU A 325 -8.36 21.39 -8.71
CA GLU A 325 -8.34 22.85 -8.60
C GLU A 325 -7.85 23.28 -7.20
N PHE A 326 -8.35 22.64 -6.15
CA PHE A 326 -7.93 22.94 -4.78
C PHE A 326 -6.43 22.64 -4.57
N VAL A 327 -5.93 21.51 -5.12
CA VAL A 327 -4.51 21.17 -5.08
C VAL A 327 -3.65 22.24 -5.76
N GLN A 328 -4.10 22.78 -6.90
CA GLN A 328 -3.38 23.88 -7.57
C GLN A 328 -3.33 25.15 -6.71
N GLN A 329 -4.39 25.47 -5.98
CA GLN A 329 -4.40 26.58 -5.04
C GLN A 329 -3.46 26.34 -3.85
N ALA A 330 -3.47 25.14 -3.28
CA ALA A 330 -2.56 24.77 -2.20
C ALA A 330 -1.08 24.87 -2.61
N ILE A 331 -0.73 24.40 -3.82
CA ILE A 331 0.62 24.50 -4.38
C ILE A 331 1.07 25.99 -4.50
N LYS A 332 0.20 26.88 -4.98
CA LYS A 332 0.50 28.32 -5.06
C LYS A 332 0.74 28.95 -3.67
N ASN A 333 0.20 28.33 -2.61
CA ASN A 333 0.39 28.74 -1.23
C ASN A 333 1.44 27.89 -0.48
N ASN A 334 2.37 27.30 -1.22
CA ASN A 334 3.52 26.54 -0.71
C ASN A 334 3.16 25.26 0.07
N VAL A 335 1.99 24.65 -0.21
CA VAL A 335 1.54 23.39 0.38
C VAL A 335 1.38 22.32 -0.73
N LEU A 336 2.09 21.22 -0.60
CA LEU A 336 2.06 20.12 -1.56
C LEU A 336 1.14 19.00 -1.06
N ILE A 337 0.05 18.79 -1.74
CA ILE A 337 -0.93 17.71 -1.55
C ILE A 337 -1.19 17.00 -2.87
N ILE A 338 -1.84 15.84 -2.87
CA ILE A 338 -2.08 15.06 -4.10
C ILE A 338 -3.57 15.10 -4.46
N PRO A 339 -3.93 15.41 -5.72
CA PRO A 339 -5.34 15.38 -6.13
C PRO A 339 -5.94 13.99 -6.07
N GLY A 340 -7.23 13.91 -5.73
CA GLY A 340 -7.94 12.66 -5.54
C GLY A 340 -8.02 11.80 -6.79
N GLY A 341 -8.12 12.39 -7.96
CA GLY A 341 -8.12 11.68 -9.23
C GLY A 341 -6.88 10.82 -9.51
N VAL A 342 -5.81 10.93 -8.70
CA VAL A 342 -4.68 10.00 -8.72
C VAL A 342 -5.04 8.65 -8.08
N PHE A 343 -5.98 8.63 -7.14
CA PHE A 343 -6.34 7.48 -6.30
C PHE A 343 -7.79 7.03 -6.48
N SER A 344 -8.54 7.66 -7.37
CA SER A 344 -9.97 7.45 -7.53
C SER A 344 -10.42 7.75 -8.94
N GLU A 345 -11.55 7.20 -9.33
CA GLU A 345 -12.26 7.59 -10.56
C GLU A 345 -13.01 8.94 -10.38
N LYS A 346 -12.96 9.52 -9.15
CA LYS A 346 -13.57 10.81 -8.81
C LYS A 346 -12.49 11.83 -8.47
N ASP A 347 -12.64 13.07 -8.95
CA ASP A 347 -11.76 14.21 -8.61
C ASP A 347 -12.39 15.12 -7.54
N THR A 348 -12.98 14.50 -6.51
CA THR A 348 -13.72 15.23 -5.46
C THR A 348 -12.94 15.40 -4.15
N HIS A 349 -11.77 14.80 -4.03
CA HIS A 349 -10.97 14.77 -2.82
C HIS A 349 -9.51 15.11 -3.11
N PHE A 350 -8.73 15.25 -2.05
CA PHE A 350 -7.26 15.31 -2.10
C PHE A 350 -6.67 14.46 -0.97
N ARG A 351 -5.44 13.99 -1.17
CA ARG A 351 -4.71 13.19 -0.16
C ARG A 351 -3.66 14.04 0.52
N ILE A 352 -3.62 13.96 1.85
CA ILE A 352 -2.54 14.39 2.73
C ILE A 352 -1.78 13.14 3.22
N SER A 353 -0.43 13.20 3.24
CA SER A 353 0.42 12.36 4.06
C SER A 353 0.90 13.20 5.25
N TYR A 354 0.67 12.72 6.47
CA TYR A 354 1.13 13.41 7.67
C TYR A 354 2.47 12.89 8.21
N ALA A 355 3.24 12.21 7.34
CA ALA A 355 4.62 11.79 7.61
C ALA A 355 5.58 12.99 7.46
N THR A 356 5.50 13.95 8.38
CA THR A 356 6.32 15.16 8.44
C THR A 356 6.37 15.69 9.89
N SER A 357 7.13 16.75 10.16
CA SER A 357 7.24 17.32 11.50
C SER A 357 5.93 17.93 11.99
N ASP A 358 5.71 17.96 13.32
CA ASP A 358 4.54 18.56 13.95
C ASP A 358 4.35 20.03 13.53
N ALA A 359 5.45 20.81 13.47
CA ALA A 359 5.41 22.22 13.03
C ALA A 359 4.93 22.36 11.58
N LYS A 360 5.32 21.45 10.67
CA LYS A 360 4.82 21.47 9.29
C LYS A 360 3.35 21.05 9.22
N ILE A 361 2.88 20.19 10.12
CA ILE A 361 1.46 19.83 10.22
C ILE A 361 0.64 21.07 10.62
N GLU A 362 1.05 21.78 11.69
CA GLU A 362 0.37 22.99 12.14
C GLU A 362 0.34 24.08 11.05
N GLN A 363 1.50 24.36 10.45
CA GLN A 363 1.61 25.33 9.36
C GLN A 363 0.69 24.97 8.17
N GLY A 364 0.72 23.69 7.76
CA GLY A 364 -0.03 23.24 6.58
C GLY A 364 -1.54 23.23 6.80
N THR A 365 -2.02 22.80 7.98
CA THR A 365 -3.44 22.82 8.32
C THR A 365 -3.98 24.24 8.38
N GLU A 366 -3.21 25.20 8.96
CA GLU A 366 -3.58 26.61 8.99
C GLU A 366 -3.74 27.19 7.56
N ILE A 367 -2.78 26.91 6.67
CA ILE A 367 -2.84 27.39 5.28
C ILE A 367 -4.06 26.78 4.56
N LEU A 368 -4.26 25.45 4.67
CA LEU A 368 -5.39 24.79 4.03
C LEU A 368 -6.74 25.32 4.51
N CYS A 369 -6.89 25.61 5.80
CA CYS A 369 -8.11 26.18 6.36
C CYS A 369 -8.41 27.60 5.86
N LYS A 370 -7.38 28.37 5.48
CA LYS A 370 -7.56 29.71 4.88
C LYS A 370 -7.97 29.63 3.41
N LEU A 371 -7.75 28.50 2.75
CA LEU A 371 -8.08 28.28 1.35
C LEU A 371 -9.46 27.63 1.15
N ALA A 372 -10.08 27.10 2.22
CA ALA A 372 -11.36 26.38 2.20
C ALA A 372 -12.59 27.33 2.30
#